data_c0b565ed0d17499185952511078a96fc
#
_entry.id   c0b565ed0d17499185952511078a96fc
#
_cell.length_a   1.000
_cell.length_b   1.000
_cell.length_c   1.000
_cell.angle_alpha   90.00
_cell.angle_beta   90.00
_cell.angle_gamma   90.00
#
_symmetry.space_group_name_H-M   'P 1'
#
loop_
_entity.id
_entity.type
_entity.pdbx_description
1 polymer ?
#
loop_
_entity_poly.entity_id
_entity_poly.type
_entity_poly.pdbx_seq_one_letter_code
_entity_poly.pdbx_strand_id
1 'polypeptide(L)'
;KMFNEYAEGEAVLRLKTDIKDKNPAMRDFAIMRIVEHVHPKTGKTQRMWPLMLFSVAIDDHEMGITHVLNGKDHADNAKKEMLVMDCFGWKHPEYKHWGRINFEGFELSTTQTRRAIEQNEYAGWDDIRLPFLPALRKRGYQAEAFRKFAIEIGLSLNDKTVSIEEFWKMINAFNKDIIEPNAD
;
A
#
# COMPACT_ATOMS: atom_id res chain seq x y z
N LYS A 1 4.39 -21.97 -23.88
CA LYS A 1 4.53 -20.93 -24.94
C LYS A 1 4.95 -19.59 -24.36
N MET A 2 4.25 -19.02 -23.37
CA MET A 2 4.62 -17.72 -22.77
C MET A 2 6.06 -17.64 -22.23
N PHE A 3 6.64 -18.75 -21.79
CA PHE A 3 8.02 -18.75 -21.30
C PHE A 3 9.08 -18.57 -22.40
N ASN A 4 8.81 -19.06 -23.62
CA ASN A 4 9.83 -19.18 -24.64
C ASN A 4 9.45 -18.66 -26.04
N GLU A 5 8.16 -18.57 -26.37
CA GLU A 5 7.70 -18.34 -27.74
C GLU A 5 7.08 -16.95 -27.97
N TYR A 6 6.30 -16.46 -27.00
CA TYR A 6 5.59 -15.18 -27.15
C TYR A 6 6.46 -14.00 -26.71
N ALA A 7 6.34 -12.87 -27.41
CA ALA A 7 6.93 -11.61 -27.03
C ALA A 7 6.06 -10.84 -26.01
N GLU A 8 6.62 -9.78 -25.45
CA GLU A 8 5.89 -8.86 -24.56
C GLU A 8 4.68 -8.25 -25.29
N GLY A 9 3.52 -8.28 -24.66
CA GLY A 9 2.25 -7.80 -25.21
C GLY A 9 1.46 -8.84 -26.03
N GLU A 10 2.05 -9.96 -26.44
CA GLU A 10 1.34 -10.98 -27.25
C GLU A 10 0.44 -11.90 -26.41
N ALA A 11 0.77 -12.13 -25.15
CA ALA A 11 0.00 -13.02 -24.29
C ALA A 11 0.01 -12.59 -22.82
N VAL A 12 -1.08 -12.93 -22.10
CA VAL A 12 -1.20 -12.85 -20.65
C VAL A 12 -1.78 -14.15 -20.13
N LEU A 13 -1.37 -14.56 -18.94
CA LEU A 13 -2.01 -15.66 -18.23
C LEU A 13 -3.18 -15.12 -17.41
N ARG A 14 -4.37 -15.70 -17.60
CA ARG A 14 -5.58 -15.32 -16.88
C ARG A 14 -6.04 -16.46 -15.99
N LEU A 15 -6.54 -16.15 -14.80
CA LEU A 15 -7.30 -17.10 -14.00
C LEU A 15 -8.70 -17.22 -14.59
N LYS A 16 -9.10 -18.44 -14.94
CA LYS A 16 -10.44 -18.71 -15.42
C LYS A 16 -11.42 -18.72 -14.25
N THR A 17 -12.36 -17.79 -14.27
CA THR A 17 -13.39 -17.62 -13.25
C THR A 17 -14.77 -17.60 -13.92
N ASP A 18 -15.82 -17.30 -13.17
CA ASP A 18 -17.16 -17.15 -13.76
C ASP A 18 -17.28 -15.86 -14.56
N ILE A 19 -17.34 -15.97 -15.88
CA ILE A 19 -17.51 -14.84 -16.80
C ILE A 19 -18.84 -14.09 -16.59
N LYS A 20 -19.81 -14.71 -15.90
CA LYS A 20 -21.12 -14.14 -15.57
C LYS A 20 -21.19 -13.55 -14.17
N ASP A 21 -20.05 -13.53 -13.44
CA ASP A 21 -20.03 -12.93 -12.12
C ASP A 21 -20.62 -11.51 -12.14
N LYS A 22 -21.42 -11.17 -11.13
CA LYS A 22 -22.06 -9.84 -11.01
C LYS A 22 -21.03 -8.72 -10.90
N ASN A 23 -19.89 -8.99 -10.26
CA ASN A 23 -18.77 -8.06 -10.19
C ASN A 23 -17.84 -8.26 -11.40
N PRO A 24 -17.80 -7.33 -12.38
CA PRO A 24 -16.93 -7.47 -13.55
C PRO A 24 -15.46 -7.65 -13.23
N ALA A 25 -15.00 -7.12 -12.07
CA ALA A 25 -13.61 -7.25 -11.63
C ALA A 25 -13.20 -8.70 -11.33
N MET A 26 -14.19 -9.58 -11.07
CA MET A 26 -13.96 -10.99 -10.75
C MET A 26 -13.93 -11.90 -11.99
N ARG A 27 -14.21 -11.36 -13.19
CA ARG A 27 -14.31 -12.13 -14.42
C ARG A 27 -12.94 -12.30 -15.07
N ASP A 28 -12.46 -13.55 -15.19
CA ASP A 28 -11.25 -13.92 -15.95
C ASP A 28 -10.10 -12.90 -15.86
N PHE A 29 -9.63 -12.56 -14.67
CA PHE A 29 -8.59 -11.54 -14.48
C PHE A 29 -7.18 -12.07 -14.75
N ALA A 30 -6.29 -11.20 -15.22
CA ALA A 30 -4.90 -11.54 -15.48
C ALA A 30 -4.13 -11.78 -14.18
N ILE A 31 -3.26 -12.80 -14.17
CA ILE A 31 -2.41 -13.16 -13.03
C ILE A 31 -0.91 -13.09 -13.35
N MET A 32 -0.51 -13.28 -14.61
CA MET A 32 0.88 -13.13 -15.04
C MET A 32 0.96 -12.49 -16.42
N ARG A 33 2.08 -11.82 -16.68
CA ARG A 33 2.39 -11.23 -17.99
C ARG A 33 3.86 -11.45 -18.38
N ILE A 34 4.16 -11.26 -19.65
CA ILE A 34 5.52 -11.22 -20.15
C ILE A 34 6.05 -9.79 -19.97
N VAL A 35 7.25 -9.65 -19.42
CA VAL A 35 7.96 -8.38 -19.28
C VAL A 35 9.41 -8.61 -19.68
N GLU A 36 9.89 -7.84 -20.65
CA GLU A 36 11.27 -7.98 -21.15
C GLU A 36 12.22 -6.93 -20.55
N HIS A 37 11.71 -6.08 -19.67
CA HIS A 37 12.52 -5.13 -18.93
C HIS A 37 13.51 -5.84 -18.00
N VAL A 38 14.73 -5.30 -17.91
CA VAL A 38 15.79 -5.86 -17.04
C VAL A 38 15.41 -5.67 -15.58
N HIS A 39 15.23 -6.79 -14.86
CA HIS A 39 14.92 -6.72 -13.43
C HIS A 39 16.20 -6.46 -12.61
N PRO A 40 16.19 -5.54 -11.60
CA PRO A 40 17.39 -5.14 -10.86
C PRO A 40 18.16 -6.28 -10.20
N LYS A 41 17.44 -7.33 -9.74
CA LYS A 41 18.06 -8.48 -9.04
C LYS A 41 18.32 -9.68 -9.95
N THR A 42 17.41 -9.99 -10.88
CA THR A 42 17.47 -11.21 -11.67
C THR A 42 17.93 -10.98 -13.12
N GLY A 43 18.14 -9.72 -13.51
CA GLY A 43 18.53 -9.39 -14.87
C GLY A 43 17.44 -9.78 -15.88
N LYS A 44 17.84 -10.51 -16.93
CA LYS A 44 16.96 -11.03 -18.00
C LYS A 44 16.63 -12.52 -17.87
N THR A 45 16.93 -13.14 -16.73
CA THR A 45 16.74 -14.59 -16.55
C THR A 45 15.28 -15.01 -16.50
N GLN A 46 14.40 -14.09 -16.14
CA GLN A 46 12.97 -14.32 -16.04
C GLN A 46 12.21 -13.36 -16.98
N ARG A 47 11.25 -13.91 -17.71
CA ARG A 47 10.39 -13.18 -18.65
C ARG A 47 8.94 -13.12 -18.19
N MET A 48 8.46 -14.18 -17.53
CA MET A 48 7.11 -14.22 -16.98
C MET A 48 7.09 -13.67 -15.57
N TRP A 49 6.26 -12.68 -15.35
CA TRP A 49 6.14 -12.00 -14.07
C TRP A 49 4.72 -12.05 -13.54
N PRO A 50 4.54 -12.39 -12.25
CA PRO A 50 3.23 -12.34 -11.63
C PRO A 50 2.74 -10.88 -11.56
N LEU A 51 1.45 -10.70 -11.69
CA LEU A 51 0.82 -9.44 -11.31
C LEU A 51 0.63 -9.40 -9.79
N MET A 52 0.48 -8.19 -9.24
CA MET A 52 0.47 -7.91 -7.81
C MET A 52 -0.42 -8.88 -7.03
N LEU A 53 -1.68 -9.06 -7.43
CA LEU A 53 -2.62 -9.92 -6.71
C LEU A 53 -2.18 -11.38 -6.62
N PHE A 54 -1.49 -11.90 -7.67
CA PHE A 54 -1.01 -13.28 -7.67
C PHE A 54 0.24 -13.45 -6.80
N SER A 55 1.19 -12.50 -6.88
CA SER A 55 2.37 -12.51 -6.01
C SER A 55 2.00 -12.34 -4.54
N VAL A 56 1.09 -11.40 -4.22
CA VAL A 56 0.63 -11.16 -2.85
C VAL A 56 -0.05 -12.40 -2.27
N ALA A 57 -0.93 -13.07 -3.03
CA ALA A 57 -1.58 -14.31 -2.55
C ALA A 57 -0.58 -15.41 -2.20
N ILE A 58 0.50 -15.57 -2.99
CA ILE A 58 1.57 -16.54 -2.72
C ILE A 58 2.40 -16.09 -1.50
N ASP A 59 2.84 -14.83 -1.47
CA ASP A 59 3.67 -14.28 -0.40
C ASP A 59 2.95 -14.32 0.95
N ASP A 60 1.66 -13.95 0.99
CA ASP A 60 0.85 -14.00 2.20
C ASP A 60 0.72 -15.43 2.75
N HIS A 61 0.56 -16.43 1.86
CA HIS A 61 0.55 -17.83 2.27
C HIS A 61 1.91 -18.28 2.81
N GLU A 62 2.98 -18.08 2.04
CA GLU A 62 4.33 -18.52 2.39
C GLU A 62 4.87 -17.83 3.67
N MET A 63 4.49 -16.58 3.88
CA MET A 63 4.85 -15.82 5.09
C MET A 63 3.94 -16.09 6.28
N GLY A 64 2.87 -16.88 6.13
CA GLY A 64 1.92 -17.19 7.18
C GLY A 64 1.13 -15.97 7.67
N ILE A 65 0.79 -15.05 6.76
CA ILE A 65 0.01 -13.86 7.09
C ILE A 65 -1.37 -14.25 7.55
N THR A 66 -1.77 -13.77 8.71
CA THR A 66 -3.07 -14.05 9.33
C THR A 66 -4.09 -12.93 9.12
N HIS A 67 -3.63 -11.70 8.99
CA HIS A 67 -4.47 -10.50 8.84
C HIS A 67 -3.87 -9.56 7.81
N VAL A 68 -4.70 -9.11 6.88
CA VAL A 68 -4.34 -8.12 5.85
C VAL A 68 -5.15 -6.85 6.08
N LEU A 69 -4.45 -5.74 6.31
CA LEU A 69 -5.05 -4.42 6.47
C LEU A 69 -4.61 -3.53 5.30
N ASN A 70 -5.54 -3.11 4.48
CA ASN A 70 -5.25 -2.25 3.33
C ASN A 70 -6.38 -1.24 3.04
N GLY A 71 -6.16 -0.33 2.09
CA GLY A 71 -7.18 0.64 1.69
C GLY A 71 -8.40 -0.04 1.04
N LYS A 72 -9.57 0.58 1.13
CA LYS A 72 -10.83 0.06 0.56
C LYS A 72 -10.79 -0.11 -0.96
N ASP A 73 -9.90 0.59 -1.65
CA ASP A 73 -9.63 0.44 -3.08
C ASP A 73 -9.06 -0.92 -3.45
N HIS A 74 -8.52 -1.67 -2.47
CA HIS A 74 -8.04 -3.04 -2.62
C HIS A 74 -9.08 -4.12 -2.29
N ALA A 75 -10.33 -3.77 -1.99
CA ALA A 75 -11.35 -4.75 -1.59
C ALA A 75 -11.62 -5.81 -2.67
N ASP A 76 -11.61 -5.43 -3.97
CA ASP A 76 -11.75 -6.40 -5.06
C ASP A 76 -10.47 -7.22 -5.28
N ASN A 77 -9.29 -6.66 -4.97
CA ASN A 77 -8.04 -7.42 -5.01
C ASN A 77 -8.04 -8.53 -3.94
N ALA A 78 -8.48 -8.23 -2.72
CA ALA A 78 -8.63 -9.23 -1.66
C ALA A 78 -9.49 -10.43 -2.10
N LYS A 79 -10.62 -10.17 -2.78
CA LYS A 79 -11.48 -11.24 -3.33
C LYS A 79 -10.75 -12.07 -4.38
N LYS A 80 -9.96 -11.44 -5.26
CA LYS A 80 -9.17 -12.14 -6.28
C LYS A 80 -8.04 -12.97 -5.65
N GLU A 81 -7.38 -12.44 -4.62
CA GLU A 81 -6.36 -13.14 -3.84
C GLU A 81 -6.94 -14.39 -3.17
N MET A 82 -8.12 -14.29 -2.56
CA MET A 82 -8.84 -15.45 -2.02
C MET A 82 -9.14 -16.51 -3.09
N LEU A 83 -9.59 -16.12 -4.31
CA LEU A 83 -9.80 -17.06 -5.40
C LEU A 83 -8.51 -17.76 -5.85
N VAL A 84 -7.38 -17.06 -5.84
CA VAL A 84 -6.07 -17.68 -6.10
C VAL A 84 -5.74 -18.70 -5.02
N MET A 85 -5.91 -18.33 -3.75
CA MET A 85 -5.66 -19.23 -2.62
C MET A 85 -6.58 -20.46 -2.64
N ASP A 86 -7.86 -20.30 -3.03
CA ASP A 86 -8.80 -21.40 -3.21
C ASP A 86 -8.33 -22.42 -4.25
N CYS A 87 -7.70 -21.97 -5.35
CA CYS A 87 -7.14 -22.87 -6.35
C CYS A 87 -6.05 -23.81 -5.79
N PHE A 88 -5.39 -23.40 -4.72
CA PHE A 88 -4.37 -24.19 -4.03
C PHE A 88 -4.90 -24.89 -2.77
N GLY A 89 -6.15 -24.65 -2.38
CA GLY A 89 -6.73 -25.18 -1.15
C GLY A 89 -6.14 -24.54 0.12
N TRP A 90 -5.66 -23.30 0.02
CA TRP A 90 -5.05 -22.57 1.13
C TRP A 90 -6.09 -21.83 1.97
N LYS A 91 -5.77 -21.67 3.27
CA LYS A 91 -6.58 -20.86 4.16
C LYS A 91 -6.36 -19.38 3.88
N HIS A 92 -7.45 -18.60 3.86
CA HIS A 92 -7.39 -17.16 3.69
C HIS A 92 -6.97 -16.43 4.96
N PRO A 93 -6.22 -15.33 4.87
CA PRO A 93 -6.08 -14.38 5.96
C PRO A 93 -7.40 -13.64 6.21
N GLU A 94 -7.51 -12.98 7.36
CA GLU A 94 -8.62 -12.06 7.63
C GLU A 94 -8.33 -10.71 6.97
N TYR A 95 -9.21 -10.26 6.06
CA TYR A 95 -9.07 -8.98 5.38
C TYR A 95 -9.86 -7.89 6.09
N LYS A 96 -9.21 -6.77 6.38
CA LYS A 96 -9.83 -5.53 6.86
C LYS A 96 -9.43 -4.38 5.93
N HIS A 97 -10.39 -3.52 5.63
CA HIS A 97 -10.15 -2.37 4.76
C HIS A 97 -10.47 -1.08 5.51
N TRP A 98 -9.76 0.00 5.15
CA TRP A 98 -10.06 1.34 5.66
C TRP A 98 -10.27 2.35 4.54
N GLY A 99 -11.04 3.38 4.83
CA GLY A 99 -11.19 4.55 3.99
C GLY A 99 -9.95 5.45 4.03
N ARG A 100 -9.87 6.36 3.09
CA ARG A 100 -8.78 7.34 3.04
C ARG A 100 -8.93 8.35 4.19
N ILE A 101 -7.80 8.76 4.76
CA ILE A 101 -7.72 9.94 5.62
C ILE A 101 -7.27 11.10 4.76
N ASN A 102 -8.15 12.11 4.59
CA ASN A 102 -7.85 13.33 3.88
C ASN A 102 -7.55 14.44 4.91
N PHE A 103 -6.61 15.30 4.60
CA PHE A 103 -6.25 16.43 5.44
C PHE A 103 -6.71 17.73 4.76
N GLU A 104 -7.51 18.55 5.46
CA GLU A 104 -7.82 19.90 5.01
C GLU A 104 -6.60 20.79 5.22
N GLY A 105 -6.25 21.59 4.21
CA GLY A 105 -5.11 22.50 4.24
C GLY A 105 -3.75 21.87 3.92
N PHE A 106 -3.71 20.57 3.61
CA PHE A 106 -2.52 19.89 3.09
C PHE A 106 -2.75 19.31 1.71
N GLU A 107 -1.88 19.66 0.79
CA GLU A 107 -1.75 18.96 -0.48
C GLU A 107 -0.57 17.96 -0.38
N LEU A 108 -0.89 16.70 -0.12
CA LEU A 108 0.09 15.63 0.01
C LEU A 108 0.32 14.97 -1.37
N SER A 109 1.25 15.52 -2.14
CA SER A 109 1.63 14.96 -3.43
C SER A 109 3.12 14.66 -3.49
N THR A 110 3.46 13.37 -3.52
CA THR A 110 4.85 12.91 -3.69
C THR A 110 5.49 13.45 -4.97
N THR A 111 4.72 13.54 -6.05
CA THR A 111 5.22 14.04 -7.35
C THR A 111 5.54 15.53 -7.29
N GLN A 112 4.67 16.34 -6.69
CA GLN A 112 4.90 17.78 -6.54
C GLN A 112 6.08 18.05 -5.60
N THR A 113 6.11 17.36 -4.46
CA THR A 113 7.22 17.51 -3.51
C THR A 113 8.56 17.12 -4.12
N ARG A 114 8.62 16.06 -4.93
CA ARG A 114 9.84 15.69 -5.66
C ARG A 114 10.30 16.81 -6.58
N ARG A 115 9.40 17.41 -7.34
CA ARG A 115 9.71 18.54 -8.23
C ARG A 115 10.23 19.74 -7.44
N ALA A 116 9.61 20.06 -6.30
CA ALA A 116 10.03 21.16 -5.45
C ALA A 116 11.43 20.92 -4.85
N ILE A 117 11.77 19.67 -4.50
CA ILE A 117 13.14 19.30 -4.07
C ILE A 117 14.12 19.44 -5.24
N GLU A 118 13.78 18.99 -6.44
CA GLU A 118 14.60 19.13 -7.65
C GLU A 118 14.84 20.62 -8.02
N GLN A 119 13.89 21.49 -7.70
CA GLN A 119 13.97 22.95 -7.86
C GLN A 119 14.66 23.66 -6.69
N ASN A 120 15.19 22.94 -5.71
CA ASN A 120 15.81 23.45 -4.50
C ASN A 120 14.91 24.31 -3.58
N GLU A 121 13.59 24.15 -3.67
CA GLU A 121 12.64 24.79 -2.74
C GLU A 121 12.70 24.13 -1.35
N TYR A 122 12.95 22.82 -1.31
CA TYR A 122 13.18 22.01 -0.11
C TYR A 122 14.56 21.35 -0.15
N ALA A 123 15.19 21.25 0.99
CA ALA A 123 16.53 20.64 1.12
C ALA A 123 16.54 19.13 0.85
N GLY A 124 15.38 18.46 0.99
CA GLY A 124 15.20 17.03 0.79
C GLY A 124 13.91 16.54 1.43
N TRP A 125 13.67 15.23 1.42
CA TRP A 125 12.48 14.63 2.01
C TRP A 125 12.39 14.77 3.54
N ASP A 126 13.50 15.10 4.21
CA ASP A 126 13.61 15.36 5.63
C ASP A 126 13.57 16.87 5.97
N ASP A 127 13.27 17.72 5.01
CA ASP A 127 13.09 19.15 5.27
C ASP A 127 11.97 19.34 6.29
N ILE A 128 12.27 20.02 7.40
CA ILE A 128 11.37 20.16 8.56
C ILE A 128 10.05 20.86 8.25
N ARG A 129 9.94 21.53 7.12
CA ARG A 129 8.70 22.16 6.63
C ARG A 129 7.73 21.14 6.03
N LEU A 130 8.21 19.96 5.66
CA LEU A 130 7.41 18.92 5.02
C LEU A 130 6.64 18.07 6.05
N PRO A 131 5.45 17.59 5.72
CA PRO A 131 4.65 16.72 6.59
C PRO A 131 4.96 15.23 6.42
N PHE A 132 6.15 14.89 5.96
CA PHE A 132 6.55 13.49 5.74
C PHE A 132 7.28 12.91 6.95
N LEU A 133 7.21 11.59 7.11
CA LEU A 133 7.79 10.90 8.27
C LEU A 133 9.28 11.23 8.52
N PRO A 134 10.17 11.32 7.50
CA PRO A 134 11.56 11.73 7.73
C PRO A 134 11.67 13.12 8.38
N ALA A 135 10.89 14.09 7.90
CA ALA A 135 10.85 15.44 8.44
C ALA A 135 10.27 15.48 9.85
N LEU A 136 9.20 14.75 10.10
CA LEU A 136 8.57 14.65 11.42
C LEU A 136 9.51 13.99 12.44
N ARG A 137 10.23 12.95 12.04
CA ARG A 137 11.26 12.32 12.86
C ARG A 137 12.36 13.33 13.22
N LYS A 138 12.83 14.14 12.26
CA LYS A 138 13.83 15.17 12.47
C LYS A 138 13.34 16.29 13.42
N ARG A 139 12.03 16.54 13.43
CA ARG A 139 11.36 17.46 14.39
C ARG A 139 11.18 16.86 15.79
N GLY A 140 11.56 15.61 16.02
CA GLY A 140 11.46 14.95 17.33
C GLY A 140 10.18 14.18 17.61
N TYR A 141 9.31 14.00 16.59
CA TYR A 141 8.11 13.17 16.78
C TYR A 141 8.46 11.70 16.91
N GLN A 142 7.88 11.05 17.92
CA GLN A 142 8.06 9.63 18.21
C GLN A 142 7.08 8.77 17.40
N ALA A 143 7.52 7.60 16.94
CA ALA A 143 6.68 6.68 16.18
C ALA A 143 5.42 6.27 16.94
N GLU A 144 5.51 6.16 18.27
CA GLU A 144 4.40 5.79 19.14
C GLU A 144 3.24 6.80 19.12
N ALA A 145 3.53 8.09 18.92
CA ALA A 145 2.49 9.12 18.78
C ALA A 145 1.61 8.85 17.55
N PHE A 146 2.19 8.39 16.44
CA PHE A 146 1.45 8.03 15.23
C PHE A 146 0.65 6.74 15.42
N ARG A 147 1.16 5.78 16.19
CA ARG A 147 0.41 4.57 16.54
C ARG A 147 -0.82 4.90 17.38
N LYS A 148 -0.68 5.76 18.40
CA LYS A 148 -1.81 6.26 19.20
C LYS A 148 -2.83 6.98 18.32
N PHE A 149 -2.38 7.84 17.40
CA PHE A 149 -3.25 8.51 16.44
C PHE A 149 -4.01 7.51 15.55
N ALA A 150 -3.33 6.49 15.02
CA ALA A 150 -3.97 5.48 14.19
C ALA A 150 -5.03 4.67 14.96
N ILE A 151 -4.78 4.37 16.22
CA ILE A 151 -5.73 3.68 17.11
C ILE A 151 -6.95 4.57 17.36
N GLU A 152 -6.75 5.85 17.65
CA GLU A 152 -7.84 6.83 17.90
C GLU A 152 -8.73 7.02 16.68
N ILE A 153 -8.13 7.15 15.49
CA ILE A 153 -8.87 7.22 14.21
C ILE A 153 -9.67 5.93 13.96
N GLY A 154 -9.08 4.78 14.32
CA GLY A 154 -9.69 3.47 14.17
C GLY A 154 -9.87 3.01 12.73
N LEU A 155 -10.35 1.78 12.55
CA LEU A 155 -10.65 1.20 11.24
C LEU A 155 -12.09 1.52 10.82
N SER A 156 -12.26 2.18 9.67
CA SER A 156 -13.56 2.50 9.09
C SER A 156 -13.45 2.48 7.57
N LEU A 157 -14.46 1.93 6.89
CA LEU A 157 -14.54 1.97 5.43
C LEU A 157 -14.86 3.37 4.88
N ASN A 158 -15.37 4.27 5.71
CA ASN A 158 -15.68 5.62 5.30
C ASN A 158 -14.39 6.45 5.24
N ASP A 159 -14.28 7.28 4.19
CA ASP A 159 -13.24 8.29 4.15
C ASP A 159 -13.45 9.29 5.28
N LYS A 160 -12.38 9.70 5.91
CA LYS A 160 -12.38 10.70 6.97
C LYS A 160 -11.62 11.93 6.48
N THR A 161 -12.13 13.10 6.85
CA THR A 161 -11.42 14.36 6.65
C THR A 161 -11.07 14.92 8.03
N VAL A 162 -9.80 15.24 8.21
CA VAL A 162 -9.24 15.77 9.46
C VAL A 162 -8.66 17.14 9.14
N SER A 163 -8.99 18.16 9.92
CA SER A 163 -8.34 19.45 9.75
C SER A 163 -6.88 19.37 10.18
N ILE A 164 -6.03 20.18 9.56
CA ILE A 164 -4.60 20.17 9.87
C ILE A 164 -4.34 20.58 11.32
N GLU A 165 -5.12 21.51 11.86
CA GLU A 165 -5.01 21.97 13.24
C GLU A 165 -5.37 20.84 14.22
N GLU A 166 -6.45 20.11 13.94
CA GLU A 166 -6.88 18.96 14.74
C GLU A 166 -5.83 17.84 14.72
N PHE A 167 -5.28 17.53 13.55
CA PHE A 167 -4.20 16.57 13.42
C PHE A 167 -2.98 16.96 14.27
N TRP A 168 -2.49 18.20 14.15
CA TRP A 168 -1.35 18.66 14.94
C TRP A 168 -1.65 18.70 16.43
N LYS A 169 -2.86 19.10 16.83
CA LYS A 169 -3.27 19.08 18.24
C LYS A 169 -3.19 17.67 18.82
N MET A 170 -3.72 16.67 18.12
CA MET A 170 -3.69 15.27 18.58
C MET A 170 -2.27 14.70 18.61
N ILE A 171 -1.49 14.85 17.53
CA ILE A 171 -0.13 14.34 17.46
C ILE A 171 0.77 15.00 18.49
N ASN A 172 0.66 16.31 18.71
CA ASN A 172 1.43 17.02 19.73
C ASN A 172 1.10 16.53 21.14
N ALA A 173 -0.18 16.30 21.45
CA ALA A 173 -0.60 15.77 22.74
C ALA A 173 -0.01 14.36 22.97
N PHE A 174 -0.16 13.45 22.00
CA PHE A 174 0.41 12.10 22.10
C PHE A 174 1.94 12.10 22.21
N ASN A 175 2.61 12.98 21.46
CA ASN A 175 4.07 13.07 21.49
C ASN A 175 4.57 13.62 22.83
N LYS A 176 3.87 14.61 23.39
CA LYS A 176 4.14 15.18 24.71
C LYS A 176 4.07 14.10 25.80
N ASP A 177 2.99 13.32 25.83
CA ASP A 177 2.78 12.23 26.78
C ASP A 177 3.87 11.15 26.75
N ILE A 178 4.57 11.02 25.60
CA ILE A 178 5.65 10.05 25.43
C ILE A 178 6.99 10.63 25.87
N ILE A 179 7.22 11.92 25.63
CA ILE A 179 8.52 12.57 25.88
C ILE A 179 8.64 12.98 27.36
N GLU A 180 7.60 13.56 27.94
CA GLU A 180 7.65 14.12 29.32
C GLU A 180 8.04 13.09 30.40
N PRO A 181 7.58 11.81 30.38
CA PRO A 181 8.02 10.82 31.36
C PRO A 181 9.50 10.44 31.27
N ASN A 182 10.17 10.78 30.17
CA ASN A 182 11.58 10.45 29.93
C ASN A 182 12.46 11.70 29.91
N ALA A 183 11.98 12.82 30.42
CA ALA A 183 12.67 14.11 30.39
C ALA A 183 13.47 14.44 31.68
N ASP A 184 13.99 13.39 32.38
CA ASP A 184 14.91 13.51 33.53
C ASP A 184 16.37 13.57 33.07
#